data_236a9174af331d4ec9b39f01daffa32b
#
_entry.id   236a9174af331d4ec9b39f01daffa32b
#
_cell.length_a   1.000
_cell.length_b   1.000
_cell.length_c   1.000
_cell.angle_alpha   90.00
_cell.angle_beta   90.00
_cell.angle_gamma   90.00
#
_symmetry.space_group_name_H-M   'P 1'
#
loop_
_entity.id
_entity.type
_entity.pdbx_description
1 polymer ?
#
loop_
_entity_poly.entity_id
_entity_poly.type
_entity_poly.pdbx_seq_one_letter_code
_entity_poly.pdbx_strand_id
1 'polypeptide(L)'
;ADAATTVTTDTAKVEEVSTIDPQVYKNFFYYVLLFLVICTVIAVIGKIHSVYVLTRKMNGKYNVLSNNNWQAILLLVFLVVFLAGVYYSYAVWGAWAWSEAATEHGKDIDTMFIITLIITTAVLILTHIVLLVFTYIYRAKAKSQAYYYPHNDAIERIWTIVPAIVLTVLVLFGFFTWRSITNVPEELQKSAIQIEVMGEQFAWHVR
;
A
#
# COMPACT_ATOMS: atom_id res chain seq x y z
N ALA A 1 -0.19 62.36 41.61
CA ALA A 1 0.70 62.03 40.50
C ALA A 1 0.27 60.66 39.95
N ASP A 2 -0.60 60.72 38.96
CA ASP A 2 -1.18 59.53 38.29
C ASP A 2 -0.16 58.94 37.35
N ALA A 3 0.17 57.66 37.56
CA ALA A 3 0.88 56.87 36.59
C ALA A 3 -0.16 56.10 35.76
N ALA A 4 -0.48 56.60 34.60
CA ALA A 4 -1.30 55.92 33.63
C ALA A 4 -0.47 54.76 32.99
N THR A 5 -0.82 53.54 33.35
CA THR A 5 -0.28 52.33 32.71
C THR A 5 -0.97 52.15 31.37
N THR A 6 -0.27 52.47 30.30
CA THR A 6 -0.69 52.16 28.91
C THR A 6 -0.64 50.65 28.71
N VAL A 7 -1.80 50.02 28.68
CA VAL A 7 -1.96 48.66 28.21
C VAL A 7 -1.83 48.67 26.69
N THR A 8 -0.68 48.23 26.20
CA THR A 8 -0.49 47.93 24.77
C THR A 8 -1.27 46.65 24.46
N THR A 9 -2.40 46.79 23.77
CA THR A 9 -3.15 45.70 23.17
C THR A 9 -2.31 45.15 22.04
N ASP A 10 -1.60 44.04 22.32
CA ASP A 10 -0.95 43.23 21.32
C ASP A 10 -2.05 42.48 20.57
N THR A 11 -2.42 43.01 19.39
CA THR A 11 -3.33 42.32 18.50
C THR A 11 -2.62 41.09 17.97
N ALA A 12 -2.89 39.94 18.62
CA ALA A 12 -2.50 38.63 18.11
C ALA A 12 -2.97 38.51 16.67
N LYS A 13 -2.01 38.44 15.73
CA LYS A 13 -2.26 38.03 14.36
C LYS A 13 -3.01 36.71 14.41
N VAL A 14 -4.27 36.73 13.98
CA VAL A 14 -5.01 35.52 13.67
C VAL A 14 -4.20 34.86 12.55
N GLU A 15 -3.52 33.75 12.86
CA GLU A 15 -2.92 32.90 11.84
C GLU A 15 -4.05 32.47 10.90
N GLU A 16 -3.95 32.92 9.66
CA GLU A 16 -4.81 32.43 8.59
C GLU A 16 -4.74 30.89 8.62
N VAL A 17 -5.90 30.28 8.79
CA VAL A 17 -6.07 28.84 8.61
C VAL A 17 -5.43 28.50 7.27
N SER A 18 -4.37 27.71 7.28
CA SER A 18 -3.59 27.36 6.08
C SER A 18 -4.54 26.71 5.09
N THR A 19 -5.04 27.49 4.15
CA THR A 19 -5.75 26.95 2.98
C THR A 19 -4.76 26.06 2.26
N ILE A 20 -5.17 24.80 2.02
CA ILE A 20 -4.35 23.83 1.28
C ILE A 20 -3.85 24.48 0.00
N ASP A 21 -2.54 24.44 -0.23
CA ASP A 21 -1.90 25.06 -1.40
C ASP A 21 -2.66 24.67 -2.68
N PRO A 22 -3.12 25.61 -3.49
CA PRO A 22 -3.79 25.35 -4.77
C PRO A 22 -2.99 24.43 -5.70
N GLN A 23 -1.66 24.38 -5.53
CA GLN A 23 -0.79 23.48 -6.27
C GLN A 23 -1.06 21.99 -5.95
N VAL A 24 -1.43 21.68 -4.72
CA VAL A 24 -1.78 20.32 -4.31
C VAL A 24 -3.01 19.81 -5.07
N TYR A 25 -4.04 20.66 -5.22
CA TYR A 25 -5.23 20.31 -6.00
C TYR A 25 -4.92 20.14 -7.50
N LYS A 26 -4.08 21.01 -8.07
CA LYS A 26 -3.66 20.88 -9.48
C LYS A 26 -2.91 19.57 -9.71
N ASN A 27 -1.98 19.23 -8.83
CA ASN A 27 -1.24 17.99 -8.92
C ASN A 27 -2.15 16.76 -8.75
N PHE A 28 -3.09 16.80 -7.81
CA PHE A 28 -4.09 15.75 -7.63
C PHE A 28 -4.92 15.53 -8.90
N PHE A 29 -5.51 16.60 -9.45
CA PHE A 29 -6.29 16.52 -10.69
C PHE A 29 -5.45 16.06 -11.88
N TYR A 30 -4.20 16.48 -11.97
CA TYR A 30 -3.28 16.01 -13.02
C TYR A 30 -3.08 14.49 -12.94
N TYR A 31 -2.80 13.95 -11.76
CA TYR A 31 -2.60 12.48 -11.59
C TYR A 31 -3.90 11.71 -11.82
N VAL A 32 -5.05 12.21 -11.39
CA VAL A 32 -6.36 11.61 -11.68
C VAL A 32 -6.62 11.60 -13.18
N LEU A 33 -6.38 12.72 -13.87
CA LEU A 33 -6.53 12.79 -15.32
C LEU A 33 -5.58 11.83 -16.04
N LEU A 34 -4.32 11.80 -15.64
CA LEU A 34 -3.33 10.87 -16.19
C LEU A 34 -3.77 9.41 -16.01
N PHE A 35 -4.26 9.06 -14.82
CA PHE A 35 -4.80 7.72 -14.54
C PHE A 35 -5.97 7.39 -15.46
N LEU A 36 -6.94 8.31 -15.64
CA LEU A 36 -8.08 8.11 -16.53
C LEU A 36 -7.65 7.96 -17.99
N VAL A 37 -6.66 8.72 -18.44
CA VAL A 37 -6.09 8.59 -19.79
C VAL A 37 -5.47 7.21 -19.97
N ILE A 38 -4.67 6.74 -19.01
CA ILE A 38 -4.08 5.40 -19.05
C ILE A 38 -5.16 4.32 -19.11
N CYS A 39 -6.19 4.40 -18.26
CA CYS A 39 -7.33 3.48 -18.26
C CYS A 39 -8.05 3.47 -19.62
N THR A 40 -8.25 4.64 -20.21
CA THR A 40 -8.89 4.79 -21.53
C THR A 40 -8.05 4.13 -22.63
N VAL A 41 -6.73 4.36 -22.62
CA VAL A 41 -5.80 3.75 -23.58
C VAL A 41 -5.85 2.23 -23.47
N ILE A 42 -5.79 1.68 -22.24
CA ILE A 42 -5.89 0.23 -21.99
C ILE A 42 -7.23 -0.32 -22.50
N ALA A 43 -8.34 0.38 -22.24
CA ALA A 43 -9.66 -0.02 -22.70
C ALA A 43 -9.77 -0.02 -24.25
N VAL A 44 -9.20 0.99 -24.91
CA VAL A 44 -9.15 1.06 -26.37
C VAL A 44 -8.32 -0.08 -26.96
N ILE A 45 -7.13 -0.36 -26.42
CA ILE A 45 -6.29 -1.49 -26.83
C ILE A 45 -7.05 -2.80 -26.66
N GLY A 46 -7.75 -2.99 -25.53
CA GLY A 46 -8.58 -4.18 -25.29
C GLY A 46 -9.71 -4.34 -26.33
N LYS A 47 -10.37 -3.26 -26.71
CA LYS A 47 -11.41 -3.28 -27.76
C LYS A 47 -10.83 -3.59 -29.14
N ILE A 48 -9.70 -2.99 -29.51
CA ILE A 48 -9.00 -3.30 -30.77
C ILE A 48 -8.61 -4.77 -30.82
N HIS A 49 -8.06 -5.31 -29.75
CA HIS A 49 -7.72 -6.74 -29.64
C HIS A 49 -8.97 -7.62 -29.79
N SER A 50 -10.09 -7.26 -29.16
CA SER A 50 -11.36 -7.99 -29.28
C SER A 50 -11.87 -8.02 -30.73
N VAL A 51 -11.84 -6.89 -31.43
CA VAL A 51 -12.22 -6.78 -32.85
C VAL A 51 -11.29 -7.63 -33.72
N TYR A 52 -9.98 -7.56 -33.49
CA TYR A 52 -9.00 -8.37 -34.20
C TYR A 52 -9.26 -9.88 -34.04
N VAL A 53 -9.52 -10.35 -32.81
CA VAL A 53 -9.85 -11.74 -32.52
C VAL A 53 -11.16 -12.14 -33.19
N LEU A 54 -12.18 -11.30 -33.17
CA LEU A 54 -13.48 -11.55 -33.80
C LEU A 54 -13.32 -11.68 -35.33
N THR A 55 -12.59 -10.77 -35.98
CA THR A 55 -12.30 -10.79 -37.39
C THR A 55 -11.57 -12.09 -37.79
N ARG A 56 -10.59 -12.52 -37.01
CA ARG A 56 -9.89 -13.79 -37.24
C ARG A 56 -10.80 -15.00 -37.08
N LYS A 57 -11.75 -14.97 -36.14
CA LYS A 57 -12.76 -16.03 -35.97
C LYS A 57 -13.67 -16.12 -37.21
N MET A 58 -14.18 -14.97 -37.67
CA MET A 58 -15.04 -14.91 -38.86
C MET A 58 -14.33 -15.42 -40.12
N ASN A 59 -13.04 -15.15 -40.28
CA ASN A 59 -12.23 -15.59 -41.40
C ASN A 59 -11.70 -17.03 -41.27
N GLY A 60 -12.10 -17.79 -40.25
CA GLY A 60 -11.64 -19.16 -40.01
C GLY A 60 -10.13 -19.29 -39.66
N LYS A 61 -9.42 -18.18 -39.47
CA LYS A 61 -7.97 -18.14 -39.19
C LYS A 61 -7.64 -18.08 -37.71
N TYR A 62 -8.63 -18.18 -36.81
CA TYR A 62 -8.41 -18.11 -35.38
C TYR A 62 -7.88 -19.42 -34.81
N ASN A 63 -6.69 -19.38 -34.24
CA ASN A 63 -6.09 -20.52 -33.56
C ASN A 63 -6.07 -20.23 -32.04
N VAL A 64 -6.91 -20.95 -31.30
CA VAL A 64 -7.04 -20.81 -29.85
C VAL A 64 -5.71 -21.05 -29.10
N LEU A 65 -4.97 -22.09 -29.55
CA LEU A 65 -3.71 -22.46 -28.90
C LEU A 65 -2.63 -21.40 -29.08
N SER A 66 -2.53 -20.80 -30.27
CA SER A 66 -1.61 -19.72 -30.56
C SER A 66 -1.95 -18.47 -29.73
N ASN A 67 -3.23 -18.15 -29.61
CA ASN A 67 -3.68 -17.00 -28.82
C ASN A 67 -3.39 -17.21 -27.32
N ASN A 68 -3.68 -18.39 -26.77
CA ASN A 68 -3.37 -18.71 -25.39
C ASN A 68 -1.85 -18.68 -25.10
N ASN A 69 -1.04 -19.13 -26.05
CA ASN A 69 0.41 -19.08 -25.89
C ASN A 69 0.92 -17.63 -25.85
N TRP A 70 0.40 -16.76 -26.72
CA TRP A 70 0.73 -15.32 -26.71
C TRP A 70 0.34 -14.66 -25.39
N GLN A 71 -0.88 -14.90 -24.92
CA GLN A 71 -1.35 -14.34 -23.65
C GLN A 71 -0.50 -14.80 -22.46
N ALA A 72 -0.15 -16.10 -22.43
CA ALA A 72 0.70 -16.64 -21.36
C ALA A 72 2.12 -16.04 -21.39
N ILE A 73 2.70 -15.79 -22.57
CA ILE A 73 3.99 -15.11 -22.69
C ILE A 73 3.89 -13.66 -22.22
N LEU A 74 2.83 -12.94 -22.61
CA LEU A 74 2.60 -11.56 -22.16
C LEU A 74 2.48 -11.46 -20.63
N LEU A 75 1.85 -12.44 -19.98
CA LEU A 75 1.76 -12.50 -18.51
C LEU A 75 3.13 -12.76 -17.86
N LEU A 76 4.00 -13.55 -18.49
CA LEU A 76 5.38 -13.70 -18.00
C LEU A 76 6.20 -12.41 -18.17
N VAL A 77 6.04 -11.72 -19.30
CA VAL A 77 6.67 -10.40 -19.50
C VAL A 77 6.16 -9.42 -18.46
N PHE A 78 4.85 -9.42 -18.21
CA PHE A 78 4.26 -8.60 -17.14
C PHE A 78 4.86 -8.93 -15.77
N LEU A 79 5.10 -10.22 -15.44
CA LEU A 79 5.76 -10.61 -14.19
C LEU A 79 7.14 -9.97 -14.06
N VAL A 80 7.95 -10.02 -15.13
CA VAL A 80 9.30 -9.40 -15.09
C VAL A 80 9.21 -7.90 -14.89
N VAL A 81 8.32 -7.22 -15.61
CA VAL A 81 8.09 -5.77 -15.47
C VAL A 81 7.58 -5.43 -14.07
N PHE A 82 6.66 -6.23 -13.54
CA PHE A 82 6.13 -6.08 -12.19
C PHE A 82 7.21 -6.20 -11.12
N LEU A 83 8.06 -7.25 -11.18
CA LEU A 83 9.15 -7.43 -10.23
C LEU A 83 10.20 -6.31 -10.32
N ALA A 84 10.52 -5.87 -11.54
CA ALA A 84 11.37 -4.71 -11.75
C ALA A 84 10.75 -3.43 -11.19
N GLY A 85 9.42 -3.25 -11.34
CA GLY A 85 8.67 -2.14 -10.77
C GLY A 85 8.66 -2.14 -9.25
N VAL A 86 8.48 -3.31 -8.62
CA VAL A 86 8.58 -3.46 -7.16
C VAL A 86 9.97 -3.08 -6.67
N TYR A 87 11.02 -3.62 -7.31
CA TYR A 87 12.40 -3.26 -6.97
C TYR A 87 12.65 -1.76 -7.11
N TYR A 88 12.25 -1.16 -8.23
CA TYR A 88 12.43 0.26 -8.50
C TYR A 88 11.65 1.13 -7.49
N SER A 89 10.45 0.72 -7.12
CA SER A 89 9.64 1.40 -6.11
C SER A 89 10.36 1.49 -4.77
N TYR A 90 10.98 0.41 -4.32
CA TYR A 90 11.73 0.42 -3.06
C TYR A 90 13.08 1.14 -3.18
N ALA A 91 13.82 0.92 -4.27
CA ALA A 91 15.16 1.47 -4.42
C ALA A 91 15.18 2.99 -4.63
N VAL A 92 14.16 3.54 -5.32
CA VAL A 92 14.12 4.96 -5.69
C VAL A 92 13.13 5.73 -4.82
N TRP A 93 11.88 5.27 -4.74
CA TRP A 93 10.82 6.00 -4.04
C TRP A 93 10.77 5.68 -2.56
N GLY A 94 11.15 4.48 -2.15
CA GLY A 94 11.22 4.10 -0.75
C GLY A 94 12.18 4.96 0.05
N ALA A 95 13.33 5.26 -0.52
CA ALA A 95 14.32 6.14 0.11
C ALA A 95 13.81 7.59 0.31
N TRP A 96 12.90 8.05 -0.54
CA TRP A 96 12.29 9.38 -0.42
C TRP A 96 11.14 9.43 0.59
N ALA A 97 10.39 8.35 0.72
CA ALA A 97 9.23 8.26 1.61
C ALA A 97 9.61 7.96 3.07
N TRP A 98 10.86 7.56 3.32
CA TRP A 98 11.32 7.11 4.63
C TRP A 98 12.29 8.13 5.23
N SER A 99 11.90 8.79 6.32
CA SER A 99 12.77 9.61 7.15
C SER A 99 13.13 8.86 8.44
N GLU A 100 14.32 9.11 8.98
CA GLU A 100 14.72 8.53 10.27
C GLU A 100 13.78 8.99 11.39
N ALA A 101 13.46 8.07 12.30
CA ALA A 101 12.65 8.37 13.47
C ALA A 101 13.39 9.34 14.40
N ALA A 102 12.72 10.43 14.79
CA ALA A 102 13.25 11.44 15.68
C ALA A 102 13.18 11.03 17.17
N THR A 103 12.47 9.96 17.51
CA THR A 103 12.24 9.49 18.89
C THR A 103 12.51 7.99 19.01
N GLU A 104 12.76 7.52 20.25
CA GLU A 104 12.93 6.08 20.49
C GLU A 104 11.65 5.28 20.17
N HIS A 105 10.50 5.78 20.58
CA HIS A 105 9.21 5.16 20.21
C HIS A 105 8.98 5.14 18.70
N GLY A 106 9.46 6.16 17.98
CA GLY A 106 9.45 6.17 16.52
C GLY A 106 10.26 5.04 15.91
N LYS A 107 11.42 4.70 16.48
CA LYS A 107 12.24 3.57 16.03
C LYS A 107 11.54 2.22 16.20
N ASP A 108 10.79 2.06 17.30
CA ASP A 108 10.00 0.84 17.53
C ASP A 108 8.88 0.71 16.49
N ILE A 109 8.20 1.81 16.16
CA ILE A 109 7.18 1.86 15.11
C ILE A 109 7.79 1.57 13.74
N ASP A 110 8.94 2.18 13.43
CA ASP A 110 9.65 1.94 12.16
C ASP A 110 10.08 0.47 12.02
N THR A 111 10.59 -0.12 13.10
CA THR A 111 10.96 -1.55 13.13
C THR A 111 9.75 -2.45 12.84
N MET A 112 8.62 -2.17 13.49
CA MET A 112 7.36 -2.89 13.26
C MET A 112 6.90 -2.75 11.80
N PHE A 113 6.98 -1.55 11.25
CA PHE A 113 6.61 -1.28 9.87
C PHE A 113 7.51 -2.03 8.87
N ILE A 114 8.84 -2.00 9.08
CA ILE A 114 9.80 -2.69 8.21
C ILE A 114 9.55 -4.20 8.22
N ILE A 115 9.35 -4.82 9.38
CA ILE A 115 9.04 -6.25 9.50
C ILE A 115 7.77 -6.58 8.71
N THR A 116 6.71 -5.80 8.91
CA THR A 116 5.45 -5.97 8.19
C THR A 116 5.64 -5.80 6.67
N LEU A 117 6.40 -4.79 6.25
CA LEU A 117 6.72 -4.52 4.85
C LEU A 117 7.47 -5.68 4.20
N ILE A 118 8.48 -6.25 4.88
CA ILE A 118 9.24 -7.39 4.38
C ILE A 118 8.32 -8.60 4.19
N ILE A 119 7.49 -8.93 5.18
CA ILE A 119 6.59 -10.07 5.12
C ILE A 119 5.56 -9.89 3.99
N THR A 120 4.92 -8.73 3.91
CA THR A 120 3.91 -8.45 2.88
C THR A 120 4.52 -8.44 1.47
N THR A 121 5.72 -7.90 1.32
CA THR A 121 6.44 -7.92 0.04
C THR A 121 6.85 -9.32 -0.37
N ALA A 122 7.33 -10.15 0.56
CA ALA A 122 7.65 -11.54 0.28
C ALA A 122 6.41 -12.33 -0.20
N VAL A 123 5.27 -12.15 0.47
CA VAL A 123 4.00 -12.76 0.07
C VAL A 123 3.55 -12.23 -1.30
N LEU A 124 3.64 -10.92 -1.53
CA LEU A 124 3.31 -10.29 -2.82
C LEU A 124 4.11 -10.92 -3.97
N ILE A 125 5.43 -10.99 -3.82
CA ILE A 125 6.33 -11.55 -4.85
C ILE A 125 6.03 -13.04 -5.06
N LEU A 126 5.94 -13.83 -3.99
CA LEU A 126 5.69 -15.26 -4.07
C LEU A 126 4.35 -15.58 -4.76
N THR A 127 3.29 -14.90 -4.35
CA THR A 127 1.95 -15.12 -4.94
C THR A 127 1.90 -14.75 -6.41
N HIS A 128 2.53 -13.64 -6.83
CA HIS A 128 2.56 -13.25 -8.25
C HIS A 128 3.41 -14.19 -9.09
N ILE A 129 4.55 -14.66 -8.58
CA ILE A 129 5.36 -15.67 -9.28
C ILE A 129 4.54 -16.95 -9.47
N VAL A 130 3.95 -17.49 -8.41
CA VAL A 130 3.16 -18.72 -8.50
C VAL A 130 1.99 -18.55 -9.45
N LEU A 131 1.21 -17.47 -9.33
CA LEU A 131 0.06 -17.19 -10.17
C LEU A 131 0.42 -17.12 -11.66
N LEU A 132 1.42 -16.30 -12.01
CA LEU A 132 1.74 -16.03 -13.41
C LEU A 132 2.54 -17.16 -14.07
N VAL A 133 3.40 -17.85 -13.31
CA VAL A 133 4.09 -19.05 -13.80
C VAL A 133 3.11 -20.20 -14.00
N PHE A 134 2.16 -20.41 -13.09
CA PHE A 134 1.14 -21.44 -13.25
C PHE A 134 0.22 -21.16 -14.44
N THR A 135 -0.13 -19.91 -14.68
CA THR A 135 -0.89 -19.53 -15.89
C THR A 135 -0.14 -19.91 -17.17
N TYR A 136 1.18 -19.79 -17.19
CA TYR A 136 2.00 -20.22 -18.30
C TYR A 136 2.12 -21.75 -18.41
N ILE A 137 2.37 -22.45 -17.29
CA ILE A 137 2.57 -23.90 -17.27
C ILE A 137 1.28 -24.63 -17.67
N TYR A 138 0.14 -24.23 -17.11
CA TYR A 138 -1.16 -24.89 -17.27
C TYR A 138 -2.01 -24.32 -18.41
N ARG A 139 -1.42 -23.48 -19.29
CA ARG A 139 -2.14 -23.01 -20.48
C ARG A 139 -2.61 -24.16 -21.36
N ALA A 140 -3.68 -23.97 -22.11
CA ALA A 140 -4.20 -24.97 -23.03
C ALA A 140 -3.14 -25.38 -24.08
N LYS A 141 -2.92 -26.68 -24.24
CA LYS A 141 -2.01 -27.31 -25.19
C LYS A 141 -2.78 -28.34 -26.03
N ALA A 142 -2.35 -28.58 -27.28
CA ALA A 142 -3.07 -29.42 -28.23
C ALA A 142 -3.33 -30.88 -27.76
N LYS A 143 -2.45 -31.40 -26.88
CA LYS A 143 -2.51 -32.78 -26.39
C LYS A 143 -2.85 -32.88 -24.89
N SER A 144 -3.21 -31.77 -24.25
CA SER A 144 -3.48 -31.71 -22.83
C SER A 144 -4.96 -31.47 -22.57
N GLN A 145 -5.58 -32.34 -21.81
CA GLN A 145 -6.94 -32.13 -21.29
C GLN A 145 -6.86 -31.64 -19.86
N ALA A 146 -7.73 -30.67 -19.52
CA ALA A 146 -7.84 -30.21 -18.15
C ALA A 146 -8.53 -31.28 -17.30
N TYR A 147 -7.93 -31.57 -16.14
CA TYR A 147 -8.57 -32.41 -15.14
C TYR A 147 -9.49 -31.53 -14.27
N TYR A 148 -10.74 -31.93 -14.16
CA TYR A 148 -11.70 -31.22 -13.30
C TYR A 148 -11.53 -31.68 -11.86
N TYR A 149 -10.97 -30.80 -11.01
CA TYR A 149 -10.76 -31.07 -9.59
C TYR A 149 -11.23 -29.85 -8.77
N PRO A 150 -12.54 -29.77 -8.48
CA PRO A 150 -13.15 -28.57 -7.91
C PRO A 150 -12.79 -28.33 -6.43
N HIS A 151 -12.45 -29.39 -5.70
CA HIS A 151 -12.16 -29.30 -4.26
C HIS A 151 -10.82 -29.97 -3.95
N ASN A 152 -9.95 -29.24 -3.25
CA ASN A 152 -8.70 -29.76 -2.73
C ASN A 152 -8.51 -29.32 -1.27
N ASP A 153 -9.04 -30.11 -0.35
CA ASP A 153 -9.03 -29.85 1.08
C ASP A 153 -7.61 -29.64 1.64
N ALA A 154 -6.60 -30.26 1.06
CA ALA A 154 -5.23 -30.08 1.50
C ALA A 154 -4.69 -28.69 1.18
N ILE A 155 -4.88 -28.24 -0.06
CA ILE A 155 -4.46 -26.89 -0.49
C ILE A 155 -5.31 -25.84 0.23
N GLU A 156 -6.63 -26.06 0.34
CA GLU A 156 -7.53 -25.14 1.03
C GLU A 156 -7.12 -24.91 2.48
N ARG A 157 -6.77 -25.94 3.21
CA ARG A 157 -6.24 -25.83 4.57
C ARG A 157 -4.93 -25.06 4.64
N ILE A 158 -4.00 -25.30 3.71
CA ILE A 158 -2.70 -24.61 3.70
C ILE A 158 -2.88 -23.11 3.49
N TRP A 159 -3.62 -22.70 2.47
CA TRP A 159 -3.77 -21.25 2.19
C TRP A 159 -4.64 -20.52 3.21
N THR A 160 -5.40 -21.23 4.04
CA THR A 160 -6.16 -20.63 5.14
C THR A 160 -5.32 -20.56 6.42
N ILE A 161 -4.67 -21.66 6.81
CA ILE A 161 -3.96 -21.77 8.09
C ILE A 161 -2.66 -20.94 8.07
N VAL A 162 -1.87 -21.03 6.99
CA VAL A 162 -0.58 -20.34 6.92
C VAL A 162 -0.75 -18.81 7.03
N PRO A 163 -1.60 -18.14 6.24
CA PRO A 163 -1.84 -16.72 6.42
C PRO A 163 -2.43 -16.35 7.78
N ALA A 164 -3.33 -17.19 8.32
CA ALA A 164 -3.94 -16.94 9.63
C ALA A 164 -2.88 -16.93 10.75
N ILE A 165 -1.93 -17.86 10.73
CA ILE A 165 -0.82 -17.89 11.70
C ILE A 165 0.06 -16.65 11.55
N VAL A 166 0.47 -16.31 10.32
CA VAL A 166 1.32 -15.15 10.05
C VAL A 166 0.66 -13.86 10.51
N LEU A 167 -0.62 -13.66 10.18
CA LEU A 167 -1.38 -12.49 10.60
C LEU A 167 -1.55 -12.43 12.12
N THR A 168 -1.82 -13.56 12.77
CA THR A 168 -1.92 -13.62 14.24
C THR A 168 -0.62 -13.18 14.90
N VAL A 169 0.54 -13.66 14.42
CA VAL A 169 1.84 -13.25 14.93
C VAL A 169 2.08 -11.76 14.73
N LEU A 170 1.75 -11.21 13.55
CA LEU A 170 1.91 -9.79 13.27
C LEU A 170 1.01 -8.92 14.16
N VAL A 171 -0.25 -9.33 14.37
CA VAL A 171 -1.17 -8.60 15.25
C VAL A 171 -0.69 -8.61 16.69
N LEU A 172 -0.24 -9.76 17.20
CA LEU A 172 0.32 -9.85 18.55
C LEU A 172 1.58 -9.01 18.70
N PHE A 173 2.47 -9.04 17.72
CA PHE A 173 3.66 -8.19 17.71
C PHE A 173 3.29 -6.70 17.74
N GLY A 174 2.37 -6.26 16.91
CA GLY A 174 1.86 -4.89 16.90
C GLY A 174 1.20 -4.49 18.23
N PHE A 175 0.42 -5.39 18.83
CA PHE A 175 -0.22 -5.17 20.12
C PHE A 175 0.81 -4.99 21.25
N PHE A 176 1.83 -5.84 21.31
CA PHE A 176 2.87 -5.72 22.34
C PHE A 176 3.72 -4.46 22.16
N THR A 177 4.06 -4.09 20.91
CA THR A 177 4.75 -2.83 20.61
C THR A 177 3.91 -1.62 21.01
N TRP A 178 2.63 -1.60 20.66
CA TRP A 178 1.70 -0.55 21.08
C TRP A 178 1.63 -0.45 22.61
N ARG A 179 1.49 -1.59 23.30
CA ARG A 179 1.43 -1.63 24.76
C ARG A 179 2.71 -1.13 25.41
N SER A 180 3.89 -1.45 24.86
CA SER A 180 5.17 -0.96 25.41
C SER A 180 5.33 0.56 25.29
N ILE A 181 4.76 1.16 24.24
CA ILE A 181 4.79 2.60 24.00
C ILE A 181 3.78 3.35 24.88
N THR A 182 2.57 2.78 25.03
CA THR A 182 1.46 3.49 25.72
C THR A 182 1.40 3.23 27.23
N ASN A 183 1.96 2.13 27.71
CA ASN A 183 1.92 1.76 29.12
C ASN A 183 3.23 2.14 29.81
N VAL A 184 3.22 3.29 30.47
CA VAL A 184 4.37 3.76 31.24
C VAL A 184 4.51 2.92 32.52
N PRO A 185 5.67 2.32 32.83
CA PRO A 185 5.90 1.55 34.04
C PRO A 185 5.63 2.40 35.30
N GLU A 186 5.04 1.79 36.33
CA GLU A 186 4.69 2.51 37.58
C GLU A 186 5.87 3.21 38.26
N GLU A 187 7.07 2.64 38.11
CA GLU A 187 8.30 3.22 38.67
C GLU A 187 8.65 4.55 37.99
N LEU A 188 8.47 4.64 36.68
CA LEU A 188 8.67 5.87 35.91
C LEU A 188 7.56 6.87 36.16
N GLN A 189 6.32 6.43 36.36
CA GLN A 189 5.21 7.33 36.67
C GLN A 189 5.41 8.05 37.99
N LYS A 190 6.01 7.40 39.02
CA LYS A 190 6.29 7.99 40.32
C LYS A 190 7.40 9.05 40.29
N SER A 191 8.33 8.92 39.34
CA SER A 191 9.46 9.86 39.17
C SER A 191 9.21 10.92 38.10
N ALA A 192 8.16 10.78 37.29
CA ALA A 192 7.83 11.68 36.21
C ALA A 192 7.22 13.01 36.71
N ILE A 193 7.54 14.08 36.00
CA ILE A 193 6.86 15.37 36.18
C ILE A 193 5.43 15.19 35.62
N GLN A 194 4.45 15.44 36.50
CA GLN A 194 3.05 15.43 36.09
C GLN A 194 2.67 16.82 35.58
N ILE A 195 2.23 16.88 34.33
CA ILE A 195 1.75 18.11 33.71
C ILE A 195 0.27 17.92 33.40
N GLU A 196 -0.57 18.75 34.02
CA GLU A 196 -1.99 18.80 33.68
C GLU A 196 -2.21 19.84 32.60
N VAL A 197 -2.79 19.39 31.47
CA VAL A 197 -3.14 20.27 30.33
C VAL A 197 -4.66 20.36 30.23
N MET A 198 -5.21 21.53 30.52
CA MET A 198 -6.63 21.82 30.45
C MET A 198 -6.93 22.64 29.19
N GLY A 199 -7.78 22.10 28.31
CA GLY A 199 -8.26 22.82 27.13
C GLY A 199 -9.57 23.53 27.44
N GLU A 200 -9.59 24.84 27.24
CA GLU A 200 -10.81 25.65 27.29
C GLU A 200 -11.09 26.25 25.91
N GLN A 201 -12.27 26.82 25.74
CA GLN A 201 -12.59 27.45 24.45
C GLN A 201 -11.63 28.64 24.23
N PHE A 202 -10.79 28.48 23.19
CA PHE A 202 -9.73 29.39 22.75
C PHE A 202 -8.50 29.52 23.66
N ALA A 203 -8.33 28.67 24.68
CA ALA A 203 -7.16 28.71 25.55
C ALA A 203 -6.71 27.34 26.04
N TRP A 204 -5.40 27.20 26.31
CA TRP A 204 -4.81 26.05 26.96
C TRP A 204 -4.14 26.47 28.25
N HIS A 205 -4.50 25.83 29.36
CA HIS A 205 -3.87 26.04 30.65
C HIS A 205 -2.99 24.83 30.98
N VAL A 206 -1.74 25.10 31.34
CA VAL A 206 -0.77 24.06 31.70
C VAL A 206 -0.37 24.31 33.16
N ARG A 207 -0.47 23.27 34.00
CA ARG A 207 -0.04 23.32 35.41
C ARG A 207 0.57 22.00 35.87
#